data_b7f1558692b1396a4e8cb989d1762060
#
_entry.id   b7f1558692b1396a4e8cb989d1762060
#
_cell.length_a   1.000
_cell.length_b   1.000
_cell.length_c   1.000
_cell.angle_alpha   90.00
_cell.angle_beta   90.00
_cell.angle_gamma   90.00
#
_symmetry.space_group_name_H-M   'P 1'
#
loop_
_entity.id
_entity.type
_entity.pdbx_description
1 polymer ?
#
loop_
_entity_poly.entity_id
_entity_poly.type
_entity_poly.pdbx_seq_one_letter_code
_entity_poly.pdbx_strand_id
1 'polypeptide(L)'
;YKKLYAYLKERLVAGKTTYIFLDEIQKVPDFEKVVDSLYVKPNVDIYITGSNAYLLSGDLATLLTGRYVEIRMLPLSFQEFLAITELDAERGLAEYLRNGALPYVAKMSRTPEKVETYLEGIYNTVIVKDIEDRQARKESDPSKRKITDIALLKTIAKYLASVVGSPVSIRS
;
A
#
# COMPACT_ATOMS: atom_id res chain seq x y z
N TYR A 1 15.30 12.23 9.77
CA TYR A 1 15.94 10.91 9.88
C TYR A 1 16.81 10.75 11.11
N LYS A 2 17.60 11.78 11.55
CA LYS A 2 18.56 11.70 12.67
C LYS A 2 17.91 11.23 13.98
N LYS A 3 16.72 11.75 14.33
CA LYS A 3 15.98 11.33 15.53
C LYS A 3 15.58 9.86 15.49
N LEU A 4 15.08 9.39 14.33
CA LEU A 4 14.68 8.00 14.13
C LEU A 4 15.91 7.08 14.24
N TYR A 5 17.02 7.44 13.60
CA TYR A 5 18.25 6.66 13.69
C TYR A 5 18.77 6.55 15.12
N ALA A 6 18.84 7.66 15.87
CA ALA A 6 19.26 7.65 17.26
C ALA A 6 18.36 6.75 18.12
N TYR A 7 17.04 6.89 17.99
CA TYR A 7 16.05 6.07 18.68
C TYR A 7 16.23 4.57 18.43
N LEU A 8 16.43 4.17 17.18
CA LEU A 8 16.63 2.77 16.81
C LEU A 8 17.98 2.26 17.29
N LYS A 9 19.04 3.04 17.14
CA LYS A 9 20.40 2.67 17.56
C LYS A 9 20.49 2.34 19.04
N GLU A 10 19.83 3.11 19.90
CA GLU A 10 19.80 2.89 21.36
C GLU A 10 19.11 1.58 21.75
N ARG A 11 18.27 1.02 20.86
CA ARG A 11 17.50 -0.22 21.12
C ARG A 11 18.10 -1.47 20.52
N LEU A 12 19.21 -1.34 19.81
CA LEU A 12 19.92 -2.50 19.29
C LEU A 12 20.57 -3.27 20.43
N VAL A 13 20.37 -4.57 20.46
CA VAL A 13 20.92 -5.46 21.49
C VAL A 13 22.13 -6.18 20.93
N ALA A 14 23.27 -6.02 21.60
CA ALA A 14 24.50 -6.71 21.23
C ALA A 14 24.32 -8.24 21.30
N GLY A 15 24.80 -8.96 20.28
CA GLY A 15 24.77 -10.42 20.24
C GLY A 15 23.40 -11.04 19.93
N LYS A 16 22.36 -10.23 19.65
CA LYS A 16 21.04 -10.70 19.23
C LYS A 16 20.60 -10.03 17.94
N THR A 17 19.92 -10.76 17.09
CA THR A 17 19.27 -10.18 15.91
C THR A 17 18.12 -9.27 16.35
N THR A 18 18.14 -8.03 15.89
CA THR A 18 17.09 -7.05 16.12
C THR A 18 16.28 -6.91 14.84
N TYR A 19 15.00 -7.26 14.90
CA TYR A 19 14.05 -7.07 13.80
C TYR A 19 13.39 -5.70 13.91
N ILE A 20 13.49 -4.89 12.86
CA ILE A 20 12.97 -3.53 12.82
C ILE A 20 11.87 -3.46 11.76
N PHE A 21 10.67 -3.11 12.17
CA PHE A 21 9.52 -2.92 11.29
C PHE A 21 9.17 -1.43 11.22
N LEU A 22 9.25 -0.84 10.04
CA LEU A 22 8.99 0.57 9.79
C LEU A 22 7.81 0.68 8.82
N ASP A 23 6.65 1.00 9.37
CA ASP A 23 5.42 1.14 8.60
C ASP A 23 5.26 2.55 8.05
N GLU A 24 4.81 2.66 6.77
CA GLU A 24 4.62 3.93 6.08
C GLU A 24 5.86 4.84 6.15
N ILE A 25 7.04 4.27 5.96
CA ILE A 25 8.34 4.92 6.22
C ILE A 25 8.58 6.16 5.37
N GLN A 26 7.94 6.28 4.22
CA GLN A 26 8.03 7.46 3.34
C GLN A 26 7.55 8.76 4.02
N LYS A 27 6.86 8.67 5.17
CA LYS A 27 6.49 9.83 5.98
C LYS A 27 7.69 10.46 6.71
N VAL A 28 8.80 9.76 6.78
CA VAL A 28 10.03 10.25 7.41
C VAL A 28 10.97 10.79 6.34
N PRO A 29 11.24 12.09 6.31
CA PRO A 29 12.19 12.65 5.36
C PRO A 29 13.57 12.00 5.47
N ASP A 30 14.22 11.72 4.35
CA ASP A 30 15.55 11.09 4.28
C ASP A 30 15.63 9.72 4.99
N PHE A 31 14.54 8.96 5.02
CA PHE A 31 14.51 7.65 5.71
C PHE A 31 15.52 6.67 5.10
N GLU A 32 15.85 6.81 3.83
CA GLU A 32 16.81 5.98 3.11
C GLU A 32 18.19 5.99 3.82
N LYS A 33 18.57 7.15 4.37
CA LYS A 33 19.81 7.31 5.15
C LYS A 33 19.76 6.51 6.46
N VAL A 34 18.57 6.34 7.04
CA VAL A 34 18.37 5.50 8.24
C VAL A 34 18.52 4.03 7.88
N VAL A 35 17.83 3.61 6.82
CA VAL A 35 17.87 2.22 6.34
C VAL A 35 19.29 1.81 5.97
N ASP A 36 19.98 2.61 5.17
CA ASP A 36 21.36 2.34 4.76
C ASP A 36 22.32 2.30 5.96
N SER A 37 22.17 3.22 6.91
CA SER A 37 23.00 3.26 8.13
C SER A 37 22.76 2.07 9.07
N LEU A 38 21.56 1.49 9.06
CA LEU A 38 21.22 0.31 9.87
C LEU A 38 21.57 -1.00 9.16
N TYR A 39 21.43 -1.04 7.84
CA TYR A 39 21.73 -2.21 7.02
C TYR A 39 23.16 -2.74 7.18
N VAL A 40 24.13 -1.84 7.36
CA VAL A 40 25.54 -2.22 7.55
C VAL A 40 25.85 -2.75 8.95
N LYS A 41 24.87 -2.75 9.86
CA LYS A 41 25.07 -3.27 11.22
C LYS A 41 24.89 -4.78 11.26
N PRO A 42 25.78 -5.52 11.91
CA PRO A 42 25.55 -6.94 12.14
C PRO A 42 24.32 -7.15 13.03
N ASN A 43 23.60 -8.20 12.79
CA ASN A 43 22.43 -8.59 13.58
C ASN A 43 21.25 -7.58 13.53
N VAL A 44 21.07 -6.88 12.42
CA VAL A 44 19.89 -6.04 12.17
C VAL A 44 19.19 -6.55 10.92
N ASP A 45 17.90 -6.79 11.03
CA ASP A 45 17.03 -7.16 9.94
C ASP A 45 15.90 -6.12 9.85
N ILE A 46 15.70 -5.52 8.67
CA ILE A 46 14.83 -4.35 8.50
C ILE A 46 13.72 -4.67 7.52
N TYR A 47 12.50 -4.45 7.95
CA TYR A 47 11.28 -4.55 7.15
C TYR A 47 10.67 -3.17 7.02
N ILE A 48 10.46 -2.72 5.78
CA ILE A 48 9.86 -1.42 5.51
C ILE A 48 8.57 -1.62 4.72
N THR A 49 7.55 -0.86 5.04
CA THR A 49 6.35 -0.74 4.23
C THR A 49 6.15 0.70 3.76
N GLY A 50 5.37 0.85 2.71
CA GLY A 50 4.99 2.16 2.22
C GLY A 50 4.08 2.06 1.02
N SER A 51 3.55 3.21 0.55
CA SER A 51 2.74 3.22 -0.65
C SER A 51 3.57 2.77 -1.86
N ASN A 52 3.02 1.86 -2.65
CA ASN A 52 3.69 1.24 -3.79
C ASN A 52 4.24 2.29 -4.79
N ALA A 53 3.52 3.39 -4.97
CA ALA A 53 3.94 4.49 -5.84
C ALA A 53 5.22 5.20 -5.38
N TYR A 54 5.56 5.14 -4.09
CA TYR A 54 6.78 5.75 -3.56
C TYR A 54 7.93 4.75 -3.49
N LEU A 55 7.68 3.52 -3.02
CA LEU A 55 8.70 2.48 -2.92
C LEU A 55 9.18 2.00 -4.30
N LEU A 56 8.33 2.13 -5.33
CA LEU A 56 8.67 1.86 -6.73
C LEU A 56 9.23 3.09 -7.46
N SER A 57 9.29 4.27 -6.82
CA SER A 57 9.96 5.42 -7.44
C SER A 57 11.44 5.11 -7.60
N GLY A 58 11.99 5.44 -8.79
CA GLY A 58 13.36 5.09 -9.15
C GLY A 58 14.44 5.53 -8.15
N ASP A 59 14.14 6.51 -7.30
CA ASP A 59 15.04 7.01 -6.27
C ASP A 59 15.32 5.95 -5.19
N LEU A 60 14.30 5.26 -4.69
CA LEU A 60 14.49 4.20 -3.70
C LEU A 60 15.16 2.96 -4.32
N ALA A 61 14.69 2.57 -5.52
CA ALA A 61 15.32 1.47 -6.25
C ALA A 61 16.81 1.73 -6.49
N THR A 62 17.19 2.97 -6.78
CA THR A 62 18.59 3.36 -7.00
C THR A 62 19.42 3.33 -5.70
N LEU A 63 18.86 3.84 -4.60
CA LEU A 63 19.58 3.93 -3.31
C LEU A 63 19.76 2.57 -2.62
N LEU A 64 18.79 1.66 -2.78
CA LEU A 64 18.81 0.33 -2.16
C LEU A 64 19.08 -0.81 -3.17
N THR A 65 19.54 -0.49 -4.38
CA THR A 65 19.77 -1.48 -5.45
C THR A 65 20.62 -2.65 -4.96
N GLY A 66 20.07 -3.86 -5.13
CA GLY A 66 20.76 -5.10 -4.76
C GLY A 66 20.84 -5.39 -3.25
N ARG A 67 20.19 -4.58 -2.41
CA ARG A 67 20.25 -4.68 -0.93
C ARG A 67 18.91 -4.98 -0.28
N TYR A 68 17.87 -5.30 -1.04
CA TYR A 68 16.56 -5.63 -0.51
C TYR A 68 15.91 -6.78 -1.27
N VAL A 69 14.97 -7.42 -0.61
CA VAL A 69 14.03 -8.38 -1.23
C VAL A 69 12.65 -7.74 -1.19
N GLU A 70 11.99 -7.67 -2.35
CA GLU A 70 10.63 -7.17 -2.44
C GLU A 70 9.65 -8.28 -2.09
N ILE A 71 8.79 -8.02 -1.10
CA ILE A 71 7.67 -8.89 -0.73
C ILE A 71 6.39 -8.24 -1.23
N ARG A 72 5.82 -8.77 -2.29
CA ARG A 72 4.55 -8.29 -2.85
C ARG A 72 3.38 -8.93 -2.13
N MET A 73 2.58 -8.10 -1.47
CA MET A 73 1.35 -8.53 -0.83
C MET A 73 0.17 -8.23 -1.74
N LEU A 74 -0.56 -9.25 -2.14
CA LEU A 74 -1.82 -9.14 -2.86
C LEU A 74 -2.99 -9.29 -1.89
N PRO A 75 -4.20 -8.84 -2.24
CA PRO A 75 -5.41 -9.27 -1.55
C PRO A 75 -5.52 -10.79 -1.53
N LEU A 76 -6.35 -11.34 -0.66
CA LEU A 76 -6.52 -12.79 -0.52
C LEU A 76 -6.82 -13.45 -1.87
N SER A 77 -6.14 -14.55 -2.16
CA SER A 77 -6.57 -15.47 -3.20
C SER A 77 -7.90 -16.11 -2.80
N PHE A 78 -8.62 -16.68 -3.76
CA PHE A 78 -9.88 -17.38 -3.46
C PHE A 78 -9.68 -18.53 -2.46
N GLN A 79 -8.60 -19.25 -2.57
CA GLN A 79 -8.27 -20.33 -1.65
C GLN A 79 -8.02 -19.85 -0.22
N GLU A 80 -7.28 -18.74 -0.05
CA GLU A 80 -7.07 -18.12 1.26
C GLU A 80 -8.37 -17.54 1.82
N PHE A 81 -9.22 -16.96 0.96
CA PHE A 81 -10.53 -16.48 1.36
C PHE A 81 -11.40 -17.62 1.91
N LEU A 82 -11.46 -18.76 1.21
CA LEU A 82 -12.18 -19.94 1.69
C LEU A 82 -11.65 -20.45 3.04
N ALA A 83 -10.32 -20.50 3.18
CA ALA A 83 -9.69 -20.94 4.43
C ALA A 83 -10.03 -20.05 5.63
N ILE A 84 -10.21 -18.73 5.41
CA ILE A 84 -10.58 -17.78 6.48
C ILE A 84 -12.07 -17.78 6.76
N THR A 85 -12.90 -17.95 5.72
CA THR A 85 -14.37 -17.80 5.85
C THR A 85 -15.07 -19.10 6.19
N GLU A 86 -14.39 -20.24 6.02
CA GLU A 86 -14.92 -21.59 6.22
C GLU A 86 -16.19 -21.88 5.38
N LEU A 87 -16.34 -21.15 4.26
CA LEU A 87 -17.46 -21.35 3.34
C LEU A 87 -17.16 -22.51 2.38
N ASP A 88 -18.23 -23.15 1.90
CA ASP A 88 -18.13 -24.02 0.73
C ASP A 88 -17.74 -23.23 -0.52
N ALA A 89 -17.26 -23.93 -1.54
CA ALA A 89 -16.70 -23.27 -2.73
C ALA A 89 -17.74 -22.46 -3.51
N GLU A 90 -19.00 -22.89 -3.55
CA GLU A 90 -20.05 -22.22 -4.31
C GLU A 90 -20.44 -20.89 -3.67
N ARG A 91 -20.77 -20.92 -2.38
CA ARG A 91 -21.08 -19.71 -1.60
C ARG A 91 -19.88 -18.80 -1.46
N GLY A 92 -18.70 -19.38 -1.25
CA GLY A 92 -17.45 -18.65 -1.15
C GLY A 92 -17.13 -17.89 -2.43
N LEU A 93 -17.37 -18.49 -3.60
CA LEU A 93 -17.15 -17.82 -4.88
C LEU A 93 -18.10 -16.63 -5.07
N ALA A 94 -19.37 -16.81 -4.75
CA ALA A 94 -20.36 -15.73 -4.85
C ALA A 94 -20.00 -14.55 -3.93
N GLU A 95 -19.59 -14.82 -2.70
CA GLU A 95 -19.15 -13.78 -1.76
C GLU A 95 -17.82 -13.13 -2.15
N TYR A 96 -16.85 -13.92 -2.63
CA TYR A 96 -15.56 -13.41 -3.10
C TYR A 96 -15.71 -12.45 -4.27
N LEU A 97 -16.54 -12.80 -5.25
CA LEU A 97 -16.81 -11.95 -6.41
C LEU A 97 -17.59 -10.68 -6.03
N ARG A 98 -18.51 -10.78 -5.07
CA ARG A 98 -19.34 -9.65 -4.62
C ARG A 98 -18.58 -8.69 -3.71
N ASN A 99 -17.88 -9.23 -2.73
CA ASN A 99 -17.34 -8.47 -1.60
C ASN A 99 -15.84 -8.17 -1.74
N GLY A 100 -15.17 -8.80 -2.70
CA GLY A 100 -13.74 -8.65 -2.94
C GLY A 100 -12.90 -9.44 -1.94
N ALA A 101 -11.60 -9.24 -2.03
CA ALA A 101 -10.58 -10.09 -1.44
C ALA A 101 -9.78 -9.41 -0.31
N LEU A 102 -10.30 -8.34 0.29
CA LEU A 102 -9.61 -7.69 1.41
C LEU A 102 -9.69 -8.56 2.66
N PRO A 103 -8.58 -8.77 3.40
CA PRO A 103 -8.56 -9.66 4.57
C PRO A 103 -9.58 -9.32 5.65
N TYR A 104 -9.83 -8.04 5.89
CA TYR A 104 -10.80 -7.62 6.89
C TYR A 104 -12.24 -7.96 6.47
N VAL A 105 -12.57 -7.88 5.18
CA VAL A 105 -13.88 -8.29 4.66
C VAL A 105 -14.15 -9.77 4.92
N ALA A 106 -13.12 -10.62 4.78
CA ALA A 106 -13.25 -12.04 5.06
C ALA A 106 -13.54 -12.34 6.55
N LYS A 107 -13.10 -11.47 7.46
CA LYS A 107 -13.22 -11.63 8.93
C LYS A 107 -14.44 -10.94 9.55
N MET A 108 -14.96 -9.89 8.92
CA MET A 108 -16.07 -9.11 9.47
C MET A 108 -17.42 -9.82 9.32
N SER A 109 -18.43 -9.35 10.05
CA SER A 109 -19.83 -9.74 9.77
C SER A 109 -20.22 -9.27 8.38
N ARG A 110 -20.42 -10.22 7.47
CA ARG A 110 -20.63 -9.96 6.02
C ARG A 110 -22.08 -9.62 5.68
N THR A 111 -22.72 -8.73 6.43
CA THR A 111 -23.98 -8.16 5.97
C THR A 111 -23.69 -7.17 4.83
N PRO A 112 -24.51 -7.13 3.76
CA PRO A 112 -24.25 -6.30 2.61
C PRO A 112 -23.96 -4.84 2.98
N GLU A 113 -24.73 -4.25 3.87
CA GLU A 113 -24.61 -2.86 4.28
C GLU A 113 -23.26 -2.57 4.98
N LYS A 114 -22.78 -3.49 5.82
CA LYS A 114 -21.50 -3.33 6.53
C LYS A 114 -20.31 -3.44 5.58
N VAL A 115 -20.37 -4.39 4.65
CA VAL A 115 -19.31 -4.56 3.66
C VAL A 115 -19.25 -3.36 2.73
N GLU A 116 -20.39 -2.90 2.22
CA GLU A 116 -20.48 -1.73 1.35
C GLU A 116 -19.94 -0.48 2.04
N THR A 117 -20.40 -0.19 3.26
CA THR A 117 -19.91 0.94 4.05
C THR A 117 -18.40 0.89 4.27
N TYR A 118 -17.86 -0.30 4.56
CA TYR A 118 -16.43 -0.47 4.76
C TYR A 118 -15.64 -0.25 3.47
N LEU A 119 -16.07 -0.86 2.37
CA LEU A 119 -15.40 -0.72 1.06
C LEU A 119 -15.47 0.71 0.54
N GLU A 120 -16.62 1.38 0.70
CA GLU A 120 -16.78 2.78 0.34
C GLU A 120 -15.86 3.69 1.16
N GLY A 121 -15.73 3.42 2.46
CA GLY A 121 -14.79 4.11 3.33
C GLY A 121 -13.34 3.98 2.87
N ILE A 122 -12.91 2.76 2.51
CA ILE A 122 -11.57 2.52 1.96
C ILE A 122 -11.39 3.25 0.62
N TYR A 123 -12.34 3.09 -0.30
CA TYR A 123 -12.27 3.72 -1.61
C TYR A 123 -12.11 5.24 -1.50
N ASN A 124 -12.93 5.87 -0.67
CA ASN A 124 -12.85 7.31 -0.44
C ASN A 124 -11.52 7.72 0.21
N THR A 125 -11.06 6.98 1.21
CA THR A 125 -9.81 7.28 1.92
C THR A 125 -8.60 7.09 1.01
N VAL A 126 -8.51 6.00 0.27
CA VAL A 126 -7.38 5.70 -0.63
C VAL A 126 -7.31 6.73 -1.76
N ILE A 127 -8.45 7.03 -2.40
CA ILE A 127 -8.46 8.01 -3.50
C ILE A 127 -8.09 9.41 -3.00
N VAL A 128 -8.67 9.86 -1.88
CA VAL A 128 -8.38 11.20 -1.35
C VAL A 128 -6.93 11.28 -0.90
N LYS A 129 -6.47 10.32 -0.10
CA LYS A 129 -5.11 10.30 0.43
C LYS A 129 -4.06 10.21 -0.66
N ASP A 130 -4.23 9.31 -1.65
CA ASP A 130 -3.28 9.19 -2.76
C ASP A 130 -3.17 10.48 -3.59
N ILE A 131 -4.28 11.21 -3.73
CA ILE A 131 -4.28 12.49 -4.45
C ILE A 131 -3.57 13.56 -3.64
N GLU A 132 -3.88 13.68 -2.34
CA GLU A 132 -3.23 14.64 -1.45
C GLU A 132 -1.73 14.40 -1.36
N ASP A 133 -1.30 13.15 -1.18
CA ASP A 133 0.11 12.77 -1.14
C ASP A 133 0.84 13.03 -2.46
N ARG A 134 0.17 12.84 -3.59
CA ARG A 134 0.72 13.16 -4.93
C ARG A 134 0.76 14.66 -5.20
N GLN A 135 -0.20 15.42 -4.71
CA GLN A 135 -0.21 16.88 -4.84
C GLN A 135 0.89 17.52 -4.01
N ALA A 136 1.05 17.10 -2.75
CA ALA A 136 2.10 17.59 -1.86
C ALA A 136 3.51 17.34 -2.45
N ARG A 137 3.71 16.20 -3.13
CA ARG A 137 4.98 15.90 -3.81
C ARG A 137 5.21 16.71 -5.10
N LYS A 138 4.14 17.08 -5.80
CA LYS A 138 4.22 17.86 -7.05
C LYS A 138 4.40 19.36 -6.80
N GLU A 139 4.18 19.84 -5.59
CA GLU A 139 4.48 21.23 -5.24
C GLU A 139 5.97 21.57 -5.37
N SER A 140 6.85 20.57 -5.32
CA SER A 140 8.28 20.69 -5.57
C SER A 140 8.68 20.68 -7.07
N ASP A 141 7.75 20.37 -8.00
CA ASP A 141 8.04 20.31 -9.45
C ASP A 141 6.95 21.02 -10.27
N PRO A 142 7.18 22.28 -10.66
CA PRO A 142 6.22 23.10 -11.42
C PRO A 142 5.82 22.53 -12.79
N SER A 143 6.59 21.58 -13.34
CA SER A 143 6.35 21.01 -14.69
C SER A 143 5.24 19.95 -14.68
N LYS A 144 4.84 19.43 -13.52
CA LYS A 144 3.83 18.38 -13.40
C LYS A 144 2.44 18.94 -13.19
N ARG A 145 1.49 18.55 -14.06
CA ARG A 145 0.09 18.95 -13.95
C ARG A 145 -0.54 18.44 -12.65
N LYS A 146 -1.21 19.33 -11.92
CA LYS A 146 -1.99 18.99 -10.72
C LYS A 146 -3.31 18.35 -11.12
N ILE A 147 -3.71 17.28 -10.43
CA ILE A 147 -5.09 16.77 -10.51
C ILE A 147 -5.91 17.60 -9.51
N THR A 148 -6.69 18.52 -10.03
CA THR A 148 -7.45 19.48 -9.20
C THR A 148 -8.90 19.04 -8.96
N ASP A 149 -9.39 18.08 -9.73
CA ASP A 149 -10.79 17.64 -9.68
C ASP A 149 -10.89 16.18 -9.20
N ILE A 150 -11.17 16.03 -7.91
CA ILE A 150 -11.39 14.73 -7.26
C ILE A 150 -12.70 14.09 -7.77
N ALA A 151 -13.72 14.88 -8.08
CA ALA A 151 -14.99 14.37 -8.57
C ALA A 151 -14.82 13.75 -9.96
N LEU A 152 -14.07 14.42 -10.83
CA LEU A 152 -13.74 13.88 -12.15
C LEU A 152 -12.94 12.57 -12.04
N LEU A 153 -11.96 12.51 -11.12
CA LEU A 153 -11.19 11.28 -10.90
C LEU A 153 -12.08 10.12 -10.44
N LYS A 154 -13.00 10.37 -9.51
CA LYS A 154 -13.97 9.36 -9.06
C LYS A 154 -14.87 8.90 -10.21
N THR A 155 -15.30 9.81 -11.07
CA THR A 155 -16.09 9.50 -12.25
C THR A 155 -15.32 8.63 -13.24
N ILE A 156 -14.06 8.96 -13.51
CA ILE A 156 -13.17 8.17 -14.38
C ILE A 156 -12.96 6.78 -13.77
N ALA A 157 -12.68 6.67 -12.46
CA ALA A 157 -12.50 5.39 -11.81
C ALA A 157 -13.75 4.49 -11.91
N LYS A 158 -14.94 5.06 -11.69
CA LYS A 158 -16.22 4.34 -11.86
C LYS A 158 -16.43 3.90 -13.32
N TYR A 159 -16.14 4.78 -14.28
CA TYR A 159 -16.23 4.45 -15.70
C TYR A 159 -15.29 3.30 -16.06
N LEU A 160 -14.01 3.37 -15.66
CA LEU A 160 -13.05 2.29 -15.91
C LEU A 160 -13.50 0.96 -15.29
N ALA A 161 -14.05 0.99 -14.09
CA ALA A 161 -14.59 -0.20 -13.44
C ALA A 161 -15.80 -0.79 -14.20
N SER A 162 -16.65 0.06 -14.79
CA SER A 162 -17.84 -0.39 -15.55
C SER A 162 -17.51 -1.02 -16.90
N VAL A 163 -16.33 -0.74 -17.46
CA VAL A 163 -15.89 -1.25 -18.78
C VAL A 163 -14.76 -2.27 -18.68
N VAL A 164 -14.52 -2.82 -17.48
CA VAL A 164 -13.52 -3.89 -17.29
C VAL A 164 -13.80 -5.05 -18.23
N GLY A 165 -12.77 -5.50 -18.96
CA GLY A 165 -12.88 -6.54 -19.98
C GLY A 165 -13.22 -6.04 -21.39
N SER A 166 -13.46 -4.74 -21.57
CA SER A 166 -13.71 -4.12 -22.87
C SER A 166 -12.56 -3.20 -23.28
N PRO A 167 -12.28 -3.02 -24.59
CA PRO A 167 -11.30 -2.04 -25.04
C PRO A 167 -11.76 -0.62 -24.68
N VAL A 168 -10.86 0.19 -24.10
CA VAL A 168 -11.11 1.61 -23.79
C VAL A 168 -10.19 2.48 -24.62
N SER A 169 -10.78 3.45 -25.36
CA SER A 169 -10.01 4.45 -26.10
C SER A 169 -9.93 5.76 -25.33
N ILE A 170 -8.75 6.35 -25.27
CA ILE A 170 -8.54 7.69 -24.67
C ILE A 170 -8.92 8.80 -25.66
N ARG A 171 -9.22 8.43 -26.91
CA ARG A 171 -9.53 9.36 -28.01
C ARG A 171 -11.00 9.23 -28.44
N SER A 172 -11.93 9.45 -27.55
CA SER A 172 -13.34 9.64 -27.94
C SER A 172 -13.87 10.88 -27.28
#